data_4f4f527ec729712743c1c61c2a488363
#
_entry.id   4f4f527ec729712743c1c61c2a488363
#
_cell.length_a   1.000
_cell.length_b   1.000
_cell.length_c   1.000
_cell.angle_alpha   90.00
_cell.angle_beta   90.00
_cell.angle_gamma   90.00
#
_symmetry.space_group_name_H-M   'P 1'
#
loop_
_entity.id
_entity.type
_entity.pdbx_description
1 polymer ?
#
loop_
_entity_poly.entity_id
_entity_poly.type
_entity_poly.pdbx_seq_one_letter_code
_entity_poly.pdbx_strand_id
1 'polypeptide(L)'
;MAINGDNGDFEKSLWQSAEGLRGPVESAEYKHIVLGLLFQKYMSDAFEQRREELREATREEGSIYYCGEDDEERQFILEDKDAYHGENVFYVPEEARWEYLIDNATDSDIGAQIDDAMRAIEEENPDRLDGMLPKRYTRIPQDTLEGLLNEFAELDLGNQKETQDEDVFGRVYEYFIKEFARQEGHRGGEFYTPKHVVELLVEILEPFEGRIFDPFCGSGGMFVQSHKFLERKGVDENQVSIYGQEVNDATWRICKMNLYLRGIDGNIQLGDSIRKDKFPNLRVDKVITNPPFNMSEWGKNTVSEEDSRFQYGIPPSNNANFAFIQHMISHLDDDGMAGTVMANGSMSVQGKEGKIREEIIEDDLLDAVIALPGELFYTTSIPVCLWIISKGKESDEYRNRTDETLFINAKELYESIDRTQNRLTREHIETIADTVRAYRGEETVDEYEDKTGFSKVATTDEIAENDYIVTPGRYVGIERDTENDVPYEIKMEELSAELREQFQRSNALQEDIEANLEELGF
;
A
#
# COMPACT_ATOMS: atom_id res chain seq x y z
N MET A 1 -0.53 -12.12 -31.43
CA MET A 1 -0.75 -10.69 -31.75
C MET A 1 0.18 -9.88 -30.88
N ALA A 2 1.07 -9.07 -31.44
CA ALA A 2 2.03 -8.29 -30.68
C ALA A 2 1.28 -7.26 -29.82
N ILE A 3 1.39 -7.37 -28.50
CA ILE A 3 0.82 -6.46 -27.51
C ILE A 3 1.74 -5.21 -27.46
N ASN A 4 1.54 -4.29 -28.39
CA ASN A 4 2.10 -2.93 -28.39
C ASN A 4 0.94 -1.92 -28.43
N GLY A 5 0.09 -1.96 -27.42
CA GLY A 5 -0.96 -0.98 -27.10
C GLY A 5 -0.91 -0.72 -25.59
N ASP A 6 -1.14 0.52 -25.21
CA ASP A 6 -1.13 1.07 -23.84
C ASP A 6 -1.42 0.01 -22.77
N ASN A 7 -0.42 -0.37 -21.94
CA ASN A 7 -0.49 -1.48 -20.98
C ASN A 7 -1.71 -1.40 -20.02
N GLY A 8 -2.34 -0.23 -19.87
CA GLY A 8 -3.53 -0.02 -19.04
C GLY A 8 -4.86 -0.48 -19.65
N ASP A 9 -4.91 -0.75 -20.95
CA ASP A 9 -6.16 -1.17 -21.60
C ASP A 9 -6.43 -2.68 -21.42
N PHE A 10 -5.39 -3.49 -21.25
CA PHE A 10 -5.51 -4.93 -21.00
C PHE A 10 -6.09 -5.22 -19.62
N GLU A 11 -5.46 -4.71 -18.56
CA GLU A 11 -5.93 -4.90 -17.17
C GLU A 11 -7.36 -4.35 -16.99
N LYS A 12 -7.66 -3.23 -17.65
CA LYS A 12 -9.01 -2.63 -17.64
C LYS A 12 -10.03 -3.51 -18.35
N SER A 13 -9.68 -4.09 -19.49
CA SER A 13 -10.57 -5.01 -20.23
C SER A 13 -10.87 -6.25 -19.40
N LEU A 14 -9.84 -6.87 -18.83
CA LEU A 14 -9.96 -8.04 -17.98
C LEU A 14 -10.82 -7.77 -16.73
N TRP A 15 -10.60 -6.63 -16.09
CA TRP A 15 -11.43 -6.17 -14.97
C TRP A 15 -12.90 -6.02 -15.37
N GLN A 16 -13.18 -5.40 -16.52
CA GLN A 16 -14.55 -5.19 -16.99
C GLN A 16 -15.27 -6.52 -17.27
N SER A 17 -14.57 -7.49 -17.85
CA SER A 17 -15.09 -8.84 -18.07
C SER A 17 -15.39 -9.53 -16.73
N ALA A 18 -14.43 -9.57 -15.82
CA ALA A 18 -14.60 -10.19 -14.52
C ALA A 18 -15.73 -9.52 -13.71
N GLU A 19 -15.77 -8.18 -13.67
CA GLU A 19 -16.83 -7.43 -12.97
C GLU A 19 -18.22 -7.68 -13.60
N GLY A 20 -18.29 -7.85 -14.92
CA GLY A 20 -19.52 -8.22 -15.62
C GLY A 20 -20.11 -9.58 -15.19
N LEU A 21 -19.26 -10.49 -14.71
CA LEU A 21 -19.63 -11.82 -14.24
C LEU A 21 -20.08 -11.85 -12.76
N ARG A 22 -19.85 -10.78 -12.00
CA ARG A 22 -20.13 -10.73 -10.55
C ARG A 22 -21.60 -11.04 -10.18
N GLY A 23 -22.54 -10.58 -11.01
CA GLY A 23 -23.97 -10.78 -10.75
C GLY A 23 -24.40 -10.20 -9.39
N PRO A 24 -25.15 -11.00 -8.56
CA PRO A 24 -25.64 -10.55 -7.25
C PRO A 24 -24.62 -10.69 -6.11
N VAL A 25 -23.39 -11.15 -6.37
CA VAL A 25 -22.36 -11.37 -5.34
C VAL A 25 -21.88 -10.02 -4.81
N GLU A 26 -21.78 -9.89 -3.48
CA GLU A 26 -21.24 -8.67 -2.87
C GLU A 26 -19.78 -8.44 -3.23
N SER A 27 -19.40 -7.16 -3.46
CA SER A 27 -18.05 -6.79 -3.92
C SER A 27 -16.94 -7.32 -3.00
N ALA A 28 -17.14 -7.24 -1.69
CA ALA A 28 -16.17 -7.70 -0.71
C ALA A 28 -15.94 -9.23 -0.76
N GLU A 29 -16.99 -10.02 -0.99
CA GLU A 29 -16.86 -11.48 -1.15
C GLU A 29 -16.27 -11.82 -2.51
N TYR A 30 -16.74 -11.15 -3.56
CA TYR A 30 -16.28 -11.36 -4.94
C TYR A 30 -14.79 -11.08 -5.12
N LYS A 31 -14.27 -10.03 -4.44
CA LYS A 31 -12.84 -9.71 -4.40
C LYS A 31 -11.97 -10.93 -4.06
N HIS A 32 -12.32 -11.65 -3.00
CA HIS A 32 -11.54 -12.80 -2.55
C HIS A 32 -11.63 -13.98 -3.51
N ILE A 33 -12.79 -14.19 -4.14
CA ILE A 33 -13.01 -15.22 -5.15
C ILE A 33 -12.11 -14.96 -6.38
N VAL A 34 -12.18 -13.75 -6.92
CA VAL A 34 -11.43 -13.36 -8.14
C VAL A 34 -9.93 -13.39 -7.88
N LEU A 35 -9.46 -12.76 -6.80
CA LEU A 35 -8.04 -12.73 -6.46
C LEU A 35 -7.48 -14.12 -6.12
N GLY A 36 -8.29 -14.98 -5.50
CA GLY A 36 -7.93 -16.38 -5.25
C GLY A 36 -7.79 -17.20 -6.53
N LEU A 37 -8.71 -17.05 -7.50
CA LEU A 37 -8.61 -17.73 -8.80
C LEU A 37 -7.41 -17.23 -9.62
N LEU A 38 -7.14 -15.92 -9.63
CA LEU A 38 -5.95 -15.37 -10.27
C LEU A 38 -4.66 -15.95 -9.66
N PHE A 39 -4.62 -16.07 -8.34
CA PHE A 39 -3.47 -16.66 -7.66
C PHE A 39 -3.32 -18.15 -7.96
N GLN A 40 -4.42 -18.91 -8.01
CA GLN A 40 -4.41 -20.32 -8.41
C GLN A 40 -3.93 -20.50 -9.86
N LYS A 41 -4.39 -19.66 -10.79
CA LYS A 41 -3.91 -19.66 -12.18
C LYS A 41 -2.39 -19.45 -12.23
N TYR A 42 -1.89 -18.46 -11.49
CA TYR A 42 -0.45 -18.23 -11.35
C TYR A 42 0.31 -19.47 -10.85
N MET A 43 -0.16 -20.07 -9.75
CA MET A 43 0.51 -21.25 -9.20
C MET A 43 0.53 -22.40 -10.19
N SER A 44 -0.59 -22.63 -10.90
CA SER A 44 -0.69 -23.67 -11.90
C SER A 44 0.24 -23.42 -13.08
N ASP A 45 0.32 -22.21 -13.61
CA ASP A 45 1.18 -21.85 -14.73
C ASP A 45 2.67 -21.95 -14.37
N ALA A 46 3.05 -21.42 -13.18
CA ALA A 46 4.42 -21.52 -12.69
C ALA A 46 4.84 -22.98 -12.48
N PHE A 47 3.92 -23.82 -11.97
CA PHE A 47 4.14 -25.26 -11.82
C PHE A 47 4.36 -25.95 -13.17
N GLU A 48 3.50 -25.72 -14.16
CA GLU A 48 3.63 -26.35 -15.49
C GLU A 48 4.88 -25.88 -16.21
N GLN A 49 5.24 -24.60 -16.09
CA GLN A 49 6.51 -24.09 -16.64
C GLN A 49 7.71 -24.82 -16.00
N ARG A 50 7.74 -24.93 -14.67
CA ARG A 50 8.81 -25.63 -13.97
C ARG A 50 8.85 -27.11 -14.31
N ARG A 51 7.69 -27.73 -14.47
CA ARG A 51 7.57 -29.13 -14.87
C ARG A 51 8.17 -29.39 -16.26
N GLU A 52 7.99 -28.46 -17.20
CA GLU A 52 8.60 -28.57 -18.52
C GLU A 52 10.13 -28.36 -18.46
N GLU A 53 10.61 -27.39 -17.67
CA GLU A 53 12.05 -27.21 -17.41
C GLU A 53 12.68 -28.48 -16.82
N LEU A 54 12.03 -29.10 -15.83
CA LEU A 54 12.47 -30.37 -15.27
C LEU A 54 12.49 -31.50 -16.31
N ARG A 55 11.45 -31.57 -17.17
CA ARG A 55 11.36 -32.55 -18.25
C ARG A 55 12.52 -32.40 -19.26
N GLU A 56 12.90 -31.16 -19.57
CA GLU A 56 14.08 -30.89 -20.39
C GLU A 56 15.37 -31.25 -19.67
N ALA A 57 15.51 -30.81 -18.40
CA ALA A 57 16.69 -31.09 -17.56
C ALA A 57 16.94 -32.58 -17.35
N THR A 58 15.89 -33.42 -17.32
CA THR A 58 16.05 -34.89 -17.23
C THR A 58 16.69 -35.52 -18.48
N ARG A 59 16.73 -34.81 -19.60
CA ARG A 59 17.32 -35.24 -20.87
C ARG A 59 18.68 -34.62 -21.14
N GLU A 60 19.05 -33.56 -20.43
CA GLU A 60 20.27 -32.80 -20.64
C GLU A 60 21.45 -33.44 -19.88
N GLU A 61 22.47 -33.93 -20.61
CA GLU A 61 23.68 -34.47 -20.00
C GLU A 61 24.43 -33.39 -19.19
N GLY A 62 24.62 -33.66 -17.91
CA GLY A 62 25.28 -32.72 -16.97
C GLY A 62 24.34 -31.98 -16.06
N SER A 63 23.04 -32.07 -16.27
CA SER A 63 22.02 -31.62 -15.32
C SER A 63 22.03 -32.48 -14.06
N ILE A 64 21.75 -31.90 -12.89
CA ILE A 64 21.59 -32.67 -11.63
C ILE A 64 20.36 -33.60 -11.69
N TYR A 65 19.44 -33.36 -12.60
CA TYR A 65 18.22 -34.14 -12.83
C TYR A 65 18.36 -35.14 -13.99
N TYR A 66 19.54 -35.26 -14.61
CA TYR A 66 19.73 -36.14 -15.78
C TYR A 66 19.47 -37.61 -15.47
N CYS A 67 18.48 -38.20 -16.14
CA CYS A 67 18.17 -39.64 -16.05
C CYS A 67 18.16 -40.35 -17.43
N GLY A 68 18.60 -39.68 -18.50
CA GLY A 68 18.68 -40.25 -19.84
C GLY A 68 17.32 -40.69 -20.40
N GLU A 69 17.25 -42.00 -20.80
CA GLU A 69 16.01 -42.59 -21.37
C GLU A 69 15.15 -43.30 -20.31
N ASP A 70 15.45 -43.20 -19.00
CA ASP A 70 14.70 -43.85 -17.93
C ASP A 70 13.41 -43.07 -17.64
N ASP A 71 12.29 -43.59 -18.13
CA ASP A 71 10.97 -42.95 -17.98
C ASP A 71 10.41 -43.06 -16.54
N GLU A 72 10.80 -44.13 -15.76
CA GLU A 72 10.35 -44.28 -14.37
C GLU A 72 11.06 -43.26 -13.48
N GLU A 73 12.38 -43.09 -13.65
CA GLU A 73 13.17 -42.11 -12.92
C GLU A 73 12.73 -40.68 -13.28
N ARG A 74 12.47 -40.41 -14.57
CA ARG A 74 11.91 -39.11 -15.03
C ARG A 74 10.59 -38.80 -14.34
N GLN A 75 9.67 -39.75 -14.32
CA GLN A 75 8.36 -39.52 -13.66
C GLN A 75 8.54 -39.28 -12.16
N PHE A 76 9.47 -39.99 -11.49
CA PHE A 76 9.78 -39.74 -10.10
C PHE A 76 10.29 -38.31 -9.84
N ILE A 77 11.19 -37.80 -10.69
CA ILE A 77 11.72 -36.42 -10.60
C ILE A 77 10.59 -35.40 -10.85
N LEU A 78 9.70 -35.64 -11.82
CA LEU A 78 8.59 -34.72 -12.14
C LEU A 78 7.51 -34.66 -11.06
N GLU A 79 7.45 -35.65 -10.15
CA GLU A 79 6.53 -35.66 -8.99
C GLU A 79 7.25 -35.33 -7.67
N ASP A 80 8.56 -35.05 -7.70
CA ASP A 80 9.34 -34.68 -6.52
C ASP A 80 9.07 -33.20 -6.15
N LYS A 81 8.40 -32.99 -5.02
CA LYS A 81 8.05 -31.64 -4.52
C LYS A 81 9.27 -30.76 -4.28
N ASP A 82 10.37 -31.33 -3.83
CA ASP A 82 11.60 -30.59 -3.52
C ASP A 82 12.20 -29.96 -4.80
N ALA A 83 11.99 -30.57 -5.98
CA ALA A 83 12.42 -30.00 -7.25
C ALA A 83 11.65 -28.72 -7.66
N TYR A 84 10.48 -28.49 -7.09
CA TYR A 84 9.68 -27.26 -7.25
C TYR A 84 9.98 -26.27 -6.12
N HIS A 85 9.93 -26.71 -4.88
CA HIS A 85 10.14 -25.86 -3.72
C HIS A 85 11.53 -25.21 -3.70
N GLY A 86 12.56 -25.92 -4.22
CA GLY A 86 13.92 -25.39 -4.34
C GLY A 86 14.05 -24.17 -5.27
N GLU A 87 13.11 -23.99 -6.20
CA GLU A 87 13.02 -22.85 -7.11
C GLU A 87 11.86 -21.90 -6.77
N ASN A 88 11.40 -21.96 -5.52
CA ASN A 88 10.27 -21.14 -5.03
C ASN A 88 8.93 -21.36 -5.75
N VAL A 89 8.76 -22.46 -6.49
CA VAL A 89 7.50 -22.84 -7.15
C VAL A 89 6.67 -23.69 -6.19
N PHE A 90 5.34 -23.43 -6.16
CA PHE A 90 4.39 -24.25 -5.41
C PHE A 90 4.13 -25.56 -6.15
N TYR A 91 4.06 -26.67 -5.41
CA TYR A 91 3.62 -27.94 -6.00
C TYR A 91 2.11 -27.94 -6.16
N VAL A 92 1.63 -28.23 -7.39
CA VAL A 92 0.20 -28.24 -7.73
C VAL A 92 -0.24 -29.65 -8.12
N PRO A 93 -1.05 -30.34 -7.28
CA PRO A 93 -1.62 -31.64 -7.61
C PRO A 93 -2.45 -31.62 -8.89
N GLU A 94 -2.59 -32.77 -9.55
CA GLU A 94 -3.25 -32.88 -10.86
C GLU A 94 -4.66 -32.32 -10.87
N GLU A 95 -5.48 -32.65 -9.86
CA GLU A 95 -6.85 -32.18 -9.68
C GLU A 95 -6.96 -30.68 -9.34
N ALA A 96 -5.84 -30.03 -9.03
CA ALA A 96 -5.79 -28.59 -8.72
C ALA A 96 -5.16 -27.75 -9.86
N ARG A 97 -4.71 -28.37 -10.94
CA ARG A 97 -4.16 -27.68 -12.11
C ARG A 97 -5.25 -26.92 -12.85
N TRP A 98 -4.86 -25.81 -13.45
CA TRP A 98 -5.83 -24.97 -14.17
C TRP A 98 -6.51 -25.71 -15.32
N GLU A 99 -5.77 -26.53 -16.08
CA GLU A 99 -6.30 -27.35 -17.16
C GLU A 99 -7.42 -28.31 -16.70
N TYR A 100 -7.20 -28.97 -15.55
CA TYR A 100 -8.22 -29.84 -14.94
C TYR A 100 -9.49 -29.07 -14.58
N LEU A 101 -9.36 -27.88 -13.98
CA LEU A 101 -10.53 -27.06 -13.62
C LEU A 101 -11.28 -26.52 -14.84
N ILE A 102 -10.57 -26.17 -15.91
CA ILE A 102 -11.19 -25.74 -17.19
C ILE A 102 -11.97 -26.89 -17.82
N ASP A 103 -11.40 -28.07 -17.87
CA ASP A 103 -12.07 -29.25 -18.47
C ASP A 103 -13.36 -29.61 -17.71
N ASN A 104 -13.45 -29.30 -16.44
CA ASN A 104 -14.62 -29.54 -15.57
C ASN A 104 -15.44 -28.26 -15.28
N ALA A 105 -15.17 -27.14 -15.95
CA ALA A 105 -15.79 -25.84 -15.65
C ALA A 105 -17.32 -25.83 -15.77
N THR A 106 -17.88 -26.69 -16.63
CA THR A 106 -19.33 -26.83 -16.85
C THR A 106 -20.02 -27.74 -15.84
N ASP A 107 -19.28 -28.39 -14.94
CA ASP A 107 -19.85 -29.29 -13.94
C ASP A 107 -20.65 -28.53 -12.88
N SER A 108 -21.76 -29.13 -12.45
CA SER A 108 -22.66 -28.50 -11.48
C SER A 108 -22.05 -28.33 -10.08
N ASP A 109 -20.91 -28.97 -9.81
CA ASP A 109 -20.16 -28.94 -8.56
C ASP A 109 -18.79 -28.27 -8.69
N ILE A 110 -18.55 -27.51 -9.76
CA ILE A 110 -17.27 -26.83 -10.01
C ILE A 110 -16.79 -25.99 -8.81
N GLY A 111 -17.71 -25.34 -8.09
CA GLY A 111 -17.37 -24.61 -6.87
C GLY A 111 -16.78 -25.49 -5.76
N ALA A 112 -17.24 -26.74 -5.63
CA ALA A 112 -16.68 -27.69 -4.69
C ALA A 112 -15.30 -28.20 -5.17
N GLN A 113 -15.16 -28.44 -6.47
CA GLN A 113 -13.89 -28.85 -7.07
C GLN A 113 -12.82 -27.77 -6.89
N ILE A 114 -13.16 -26.49 -7.03
CA ILE A 114 -12.22 -25.38 -6.75
C ILE A 114 -11.86 -25.33 -5.25
N ASP A 115 -12.85 -25.49 -4.35
CA ASP A 115 -12.60 -25.55 -2.90
C ASP A 115 -11.69 -26.72 -2.52
N ASP A 116 -11.82 -27.87 -3.18
CA ASP A 116 -10.98 -29.07 -3.00
C ASP A 116 -9.58 -28.85 -3.57
N ALA A 117 -9.48 -28.24 -4.75
CA ALA A 117 -8.20 -27.84 -5.37
C ALA A 117 -7.39 -26.90 -4.45
N MET A 118 -8.04 -25.88 -3.89
CA MET A 118 -7.38 -24.95 -2.94
C MET A 118 -6.88 -25.68 -1.68
N ARG A 119 -7.64 -26.66 -1.18
CA ARG A 119 -7.20 -27.50 -0.05
C ARG A 119 -5.99 -28.37 -0.43
N ALA A 120 -6.05 -29.04 -1.56
CA ALA A 120 -4.97 -29.92 -2.02
C ALA A 120 -3.67 -29.12 -2.22
N ILE A 121 -3.72 -27.90 -2.78
CA ILE A 121 -2.53 -27.04 -2.92
C ILE A 121 -1.97 -26.67 -1.53
N GLU A 122 -2.81 -26.30 -0.55
CA GLU A 122 -2.32 -25.97 0.80
C GLU A 122 -1.71 -27.17 1.50
N GLU A 123 -2.31 -28.37 1.38
CA GLU A 123 -1.80 -29.61 1.99
C GLU A 123 -0.44 -30.02 1.43
N GLU A 124 -0.17 -29.68 0.17
CA GLU A 124 1.11 -29.95 -0.48
C GLU A 124 2.18 -28.87 -0.21
N ASN A 125 1.76 -27.67 0.26
CA ASN A 125 2.64 -26.53 0.55
C ASN A 125 2.39 -25.94 1.95
N PRO A 126 2.38 -26.75 3.03
CA PRO A 126 1.88 -26.32 4.35
C PRO A 126 2.71 -25.19 4.97
N ASP A 127 4.02 -25.18 4.77
CA ASP A 127 4.92 -24.18 5.36
C ASP A 127 4.67 -22.76 4.82
N ARG A 128 4.08 -22.64 3.62
CA ARG A 128 3.91 -21.38 2.91
C ARG A 128 2.45 -20.94 2.78
N LEU A 129 1.52 -21.90 2.61
CA LEU A 129 0.13 -21.62 2.21
C LEU A 129 -0.93 -21.94 3.28
N ASP A 130 -0.55 -22.48 4.46
CA ASP A 130 -1.53 -22.89 5.48
C ASP A 130 -2.54 -21.80 5.82
N GLY A 131 -3.84 -22.11 5.61
CA GLY A 131 -4.97 -21.23 5.87
C GLY A 131 -5.06 -20.01 4.92
N MET A 132 -4.26 -19.93 3.85
CA MET A 132 -4.15 -18.74 3.02
C MET A 132 -5.15 -18.71 1.87
N LEU A 133 -5.41 -19.84 1.23
CA LEU A 133 -6.26 -19.89 0.04
C LEU A 133 -7.76 -19.77 0.41
N PRO A 134 -8.56 -18.99 -0.34
CA PRO A 134 -10.01 -18.91 -0.10
C PRO A 134 -10.70 -20.22 -0.47
N LYS A 135 -11.67 -20.66 0.36
CA LYS A 135 -12.44 -21.90 0.17
C LYS A 135 -13.95 -21.61 0.35
N ARG A 136 -14.50 -20.79 -0.54
CA ARG A 136 -15.91 -20.36 -0.50
C ARG A 136 -16.57 -20.37 -1.87
N TYR A 137 -15.98 -21.07 -2.84
CA TYR A 137 -16.44 -21.10 -4.23
C TYR A 137 -17.79 -21.81 -4.40
N THR A 138 -18.12 -22.74 -3.51
CA THR A 138 -19.46 -23.39 -3.47
C THR A 138 -20.63 -22.42 -3.29
N ARG A 139 -20.38 -21.17 -2.86
CA ARG A 139 -21.41 -20.13 -2.70
C ARG A 139 -21.66 -19.31 -3.95
N ILE A 140 -20.79 -19.43 -4.95
CA ILE A 140 -20.81 -18.63 -6.16
C ILE A 140 -21.60 -19.39 -7.24
N PRO A 141 -22.47 -18.71 -8.02
CA PRO A 141 -23.17 -19.35 -9.13
C PRO A 141 -22.21 -20.02 -10.11
N GLN A 142 -22.58 -21.20 -10.60
CA GLN A 142 -21.79 -21.96 -11.57
C GLN A 142 -21.43 -21.12 -12.80
N ASP A 143 -22.40 -20.44 -13.40
CA ASP A 143 -22.17 -19.62 -14.60
C ASP A 143 -21.12 -18.51 -14.38
N THR A 144 -21.05 -17.97 -13.15
CA THR A 144 -20.03 -16.99 -12.75
C THR A 144 -18.66 -17.64 -12.68
N LEU A 145 -18.54 -18.82 -12.07
CA LEU A 145 -17.26 -19.54 -11.97
C LEU A 145 -16.76 -20.01 -13.33
N GLU A 146 -17.64 -20.60 -14.14
CA GLU A 146 -17.33 -20.99 -15.52
C GLU A 146 -16.82 -19.79 -16.33
N GLY A 147 -17.50 -18.64 -16.25
CA GLY A 147 -17.10 -17.41 -16.91
C GLY A 147 -15.72 -16.92 -16.47
N LEU A 148 -15.46 -16.90 -15.15
CA LEU A 148 -14.16 -16.49 -14.60
C LEU A 148 -13.01 -17.44 -14.99
N LEU A 149 -13.26 -18.76 -14.92
CA LEU A 149 -12.27 -19.74 -15.34
C LEU A 149 -11.88 -19.55 -16.82
N ASN A 150 -12.86 -19.37 -17.69
CA ASN A 150 -12.61 -19.13 -19.11
C ASN A 150 -11.91 -17.80 -19.39
N GLU A 151 -12.32 -16.72 -18.71
CA GLU A 151 -11.69 -15.39 -18.86
C GLU A 151 -10.21 -15.42 -18.45
N PHE A 152 -9.89 -16.08 -17.33
CA PHE A 152 -8.52 -16.18 -16.86
C PHE A 152 -7.69 -17.23 -17.60
N ALA A 153 -8.31 -18.18 -18.30
CA ALA A 153 -7.59 -19.11 -19.17
C ALA A 153 -6.90 -18.42 -20.36
N GLU A 154 -7.44 -17.28 -20.82
CA GLU A 154 -6.85 -16.48 -21.89
C GLU A 154 -5.62 -15.65 -21.44
N LEU A 155 -5.36 -15.58 -20.12
CA LEU A 155 -4.16 -14.97 -19.58
C LEU A 155 -2.95 -15.87 -19.90
N ASP A 156 -2.12 -15.46 -20.84
CA ASP A 156 -0.83 -16.12 -21.10
C ASP A 156 0.24 -15.54 -20.17
N LEU A 157 0.52 -16.28 -19.10
CA LEU A 157 1.39 -15.88 -18.02
C LEU A 157 2.74 -16.61 -18.05
N GLY A 158 2.93 -17.46 -19.08
CA GLY A 158 3.97 -18.48 -19.14
C GLY A 158 5.28 -18.11 -19.83
N ASN A 159 5.52 -16.89 -20.32
CA ASN A 159 6.75 -16.56 -21.03
C ASN A 159 7.54 -15.38 -20.44
N GLN A 160 7.78 -15.42 -19.12
CA GLN A 160 8.62 -14.42 -18.45
C GLN A 160 10.09 -14.39 -18.93
N LYS A 161 10.59 -15.46 -19.58
CA LYS A 161 11.98 -15.53 -20.07
C LYS A 161 12.23 -14.86 -21.43
N GLU A 162 11.20 -14.64 -22.25
CA GLU A 162 11.36 -14.05 -23.58
C GLU A 162 10.98 -12.56 -23.67
N THR A 163 10.23 -12.04 -22.72
CA THR A 163 9.96 -10.61 -22.60
C THR A 163 10.62 -10.10 -21.35
N GLN A 164 11.57 -9.18 -21.47
CA GLN A 164 12.13 -8.37 -20.38
C GLN A 164 11.06 -7.44 -19.74
N ASP A 165 9.78 -7.73 -19.95
CA ASP A 165 8.65 -6.97 -19.45
C ASP A 165 7.98 -7.70 -18.29
N GLU A 166 8.33 -7.19 -17.09
CA GLU A 166 7.53 -7.05 -15.87
C GLU A 166 6.37 -8.05 -15.66
N ASP A 167 6.41 -8.67 -14.50
CA ASP A 167 5.34 -9.26 -13.70
C ASP A 167 3.90 -8.88 -14.15
N VAL A 168 3.43 -9.51 -15.23
CA VAL A 168 2.05 -9.32 -15.74
C VAL A 168 1.02 -9.68 -14.66
N PHE A 169 1.28 -10.76 -13.91
CA PHE A 169 0.41 -11.19 -12.82
C PHE A 169 0.32 -10.17 -11.71
N GLY A 170 1.45 -9.68 -11.24
CA GLY A 170 1.47 -8.67 -10.21
C GLY A 170 0.80 -7.38 -10.64
N ARG A 171 0.92 -6.97 -11.92
CA ARG A 171 0.19 -5.80 -12.46
C ARG A 171 -1.32 -6.03 -12.49
N VAL A 172 -1.78 -7.16 -13.02
CA VAL A 172 -3.19 -7.53 -13.04
C VAL A 172 -3.74 -7.59 -11.62
N TYR A 173 -3.02 -8.26 -10.72
CA TYR A 173 -3.42 -8.42 -9.32
C TYR A 173 -3.52 -7.08 -8.60
N GLU A 174 -2.51 -6.20 -8.76
CA GLU A 174 -2.50 -4.84 -8.20
C GLU A 174 -3.66 -3.99 -8.77
N TYR A 175 -3.93 -4.11 -10.07
CA TYR A 175 -5.04 -3.44 -10.72
C TYR A 175 -6.39 -3.86 -10.12
N PHE A 176 -6.60 -5.17 -9.93
CA PHE A 176 -7.82 -5.69 -9.33
C PHE A 176 -7.98 -5.25 -7.87
N ILE A 177 -6.92 -5.32 -7.05
CA ILE A 177 -6.97 -4.80 -5.67
C ILE A 177 -7.40 -3.32 -5.66
N LYS A 178 -6.82 -2.50 -6.52
CA LYS A 178 -7.14 -1.08 -6.66
C LYS A 178 -8.60 -0.85 -7.05
N GLU A 179 -9.10 -1.55 -8.06
CA GLU A 179 -10.48 -1.37 -8.54
C GLU A 179 -11.51 -1.88 -7.53
N PHE A 180 -11.24 -2.98 -6.82
CA PHE A 180 -12.07 -3.42 -5.69
C PHE A 180 -12.08 -2.38 -4.56
N ALA A 181 -10.94 -1.82 -4.20
CA ALA A 181 -10.86 -0.75 -3.19
C ALA A 181 -11.69 0.48 -3.59
N ARG A 182 -11.68 0.86 -4.87
CA ARG A 182 -12.54 1.96 -5.40
C ARG A 182 -14.02 1.65 -5.25
N GLN A 183 -14.45 0.40 -5.50
CA GLN A 183 -15.86 -0.02 -5.36
C GLN A 183 -16.32 -0.09 -3.91
N GLU A 184 -15.47 -0.57 -3.00
CA GLU A 184 -15.78 -0.67 -1.57
C GLU A 184 -15.94 0.72 -0.93
N GLY A 185 -15.22 1.73 -1.42
CA GLY A 185 -15.32 3.13 -0.99
C GLY A 185 -15.21 3.27 0.54
N HIS A 186 -15.99 4.20 1.12
CA HIS A 186 -15.96 4.47 2.57
C HIS A 186 -16.51 3.33 3.46
N ARG A 187 -17.08 2.27 2.90
CA ARG A 187 -17.75 1.22 3.68
C ARG A 187 -16.81 0.11 4.14
N GLY A 188 -15.67 -0.08 3.46
CA GLY A 188 -14.75 -1.19 3.74
C GLY A 188 -13.85 -1.00 4.95
N GLY A 189 -13.65 0.23 5.44
CA GLY A 189 -12.69 0.51 6.53
C GLY A 189 -11.22 0.28 6.16
N GLU A 190 -10.96 -0.30 5.01
CA GLU A 190 -9.63 -0.57 4.47
C GLU A 190 -9.29 0.52 3.46
N PHE A 191 -8.26 1.32 3.76
CA PHE A 191 -7.77 2.34 2.84
C PHE A 191 -6.67 1.73 1.96
N TYR A 192 -6.95 1.60 0.67
CA TYR A 192 -5.89 1.33 -0.29
C TYR A 192 -5.00 2.57 -0.42
N THR A 193 -3.73 2.44 -0.07
CA THR A 193 -2.77 3.54 -0.20
C THR A 193 -2.39 3.71 -1.67
N PRO A 194 -2.61 4.88 -2.27
CA PRO A 194 -2.23 5.11 -3.66
C PRO A 194 -0.75 4.90 -3.89
N LYS A 195 -0.41 4.23 -4.98
CA LYS A 195 0.96 3.85 -5.35
C LYS A 195 1.95 5.02 -5.23
N HIS A 196 1.61 6.20 -5.76
CA HIS A 196 2.48 7.39 -5.73
C HIS A 196 2.77 7.92 -4.31
N VAL A 197 1.86 7.69 -3.32
CA VAL A 197 2.10 8.04 -1.91
C VAL A 197 3.07 7.04 -1.28
N VAL A 198 2.91 5.75 -1.60
CA VAL A 198 3.83 4.71 -1.15
C VAL A 198 5.22 4.91 -1.74
N GLU A 199 5.30 5.20 -3.06
CA GLU A 199 6.56 5.52 -3.74
C GLU A 199 7.28 6.70 -3.09
N LEU A 200 6.54 7.76 -2.71
CA LEU A 200 7.12 8.90 -2.01
C LEU A 200 7.72 8.51 -0.65
N LEU A 201 6.99 7.73 0.16
CA LEU A 201 7.51 7.25 1.45
C LEU A 201 8.78 6.40 1.28
N VAL A 202 8.78 5.51 0.31
CA VAL A 202 9.92 4.62 0.02
C VAL A 202 11.12 5.43 -0.48
N GLU A 203 10.92 6.42 -1.36
CA GLU A 203 12.00 7.30 -1.83
C GLU A 203 12.57 8.19 -0.71
N ILE A 204 11.78 8.53 0.33
CA ILE A 204 12.25 9.29 1.49
C ILE A 204 13.02 8.40 2.48
N LEU A 205 12.56 7.16 2.71
CA LEU A 205 13.13 6.28 3.72
C LEU A 205 14.28 5.42 3.21
N GLU A 206 14.37 5.22 1.89
CA GLU A 206 15.45 4.51 1.22
C GLU A 206 15.83 3.18 1.90
N PRO A 207 14.94 2.19 1.89
CA PRO A 207 15.14 0.93 2.59
C PRO A 207 16.09 0.01 1.80
N PHE A 208 17.37 0.36 1.72
CA PHE A 208 18.38 -0.39 0.97
C PHE A 208 18.78 -1.72 1.61
N GLU A 209 18.72 -1.80 2.93
CA GLU A 209 19.12 -2.98 3.71
C GLU A 209 18.39 -3.04 5.06
N GLY A 210 18.53 -4.15 5.76
CA GLY A 210 18.02 -4.33 7.12
C GLY A 210 16.59 -4.83 7.19
N ARG A 211 15.87 -4.46 8.22
CA ARG A 211 14.51 -4.93 8.51
C ARG A 211 13.50 -3.82 8.22
N ILE A 212 12.51 -4.16 7.41
CA ILE A 212 11.34 -3.30 7.14
C ILE A 212 10.13 -3.86 7.89
N PHE A 213 9.40 -3.00 8.58
CA PHE A 213 8.18 -3.38 9.29
C PHE A 213 7.00 -2.50 8.90
N ASP A 214 5.87 -3.13 8.60
CA ASP A 214 4.57 -2.47 8.48
C ASP A 214 3.58 -3.10 9.46
N PRO A 215 3.30 -2.43 10.60
CA PRO A 215 2.36 -2.95 11.62
C PRO A 215 0.89 -2.90 11.19
N PHE A 216 0.57 -2.31 10.04
CA PHE A 216 -0.79 -2.17 9.48
C PHE A 216 -0.74 -2.42 7.97
N CYS A 217 -0.17 -3.57 7.57
CA CYS A 217 0.36 -3.76 6.22
C CYS A 217 -0.72 -3.87 5.12
N GLY A 218 -1.99 -3.99 5.48
CA GLY A 218 -3.06 -4.06 4.49
C GLY A 218 -2.78 -5.15 3.45
N SER A 219 -2.89 -4.81 2.17
CA SER A 219 -2.59 -5.69 1.04
C SER A 219 -1.09 -5.81 0.69
N GLY A 220 -0.19 -5.27 1.52
CA GLY A 220 1.26 -5.36 1.31
C GLY A 220 1.86 -4.33 0.34
N GLY A 221 1.11 -3.28 0.01
CA GLY A 221 1.55 -2.27 -0.96
C GLY A 221 2.88 -1.60 -0.62
N MET A 222 3.17 -1.36 0.68
CA MET A 222 4.45 -0.79 1.12
C MET A 222 5.62 -1.71 0.79
N PHE A 223 5.49 -3.01 1.01
CA PHE A 223 6.53 -4.01 0.73
C PHE A 223 6.80 -4.14 -0.77
N VAL A 224 5.73 -4.19 -1.58
CA VAL A 224 5.85 -4.26 -3.04
C VAL A 224 6.59 -3.05 -3.61
N GLN A 225 6.31 -1.84 -3.11
CA GLN A 225 7.00 -0.65 -3.61
C GLN A 225 8.44 -0.56 -3.06
N SER A 226 8.70 -1.04 -1.85
CA SER A 226 10.07 -1.16 -1.32
C SER A 226 10.90 -2.11 -2.19
N HIS A 227 10.36 -3.27 -2.57
CA HIS A 227 11.00 -4.22 -3.47
C HIS A 227 11.30 -3.59 -4.85
N LYS A 228 10.30 -2.95 -5.49
CA LYS A 228 10.48 -2.24 -6.75
C LYS A 228 11.50 -1.09 -6.66
N PHE A 229 11.65 -0.50 -5.49
CA PHE A 229 12.69 0.51 -5.24
C PHE A 229 14.09 -0.14 -5.29
N LEU A 230 14.29 -1.27 -4.62
CA LEU A 230 15.55 -2.02 -4.64
C LEU A 230 15.92 -2.45 -6.07
N GLU A 231 14.97 -3.03 -6.82
CA GLU A 231 15.15 -3.38 -8.23
C GLU A 231 15.64 -2.17 -9.06
N ARG A 232 14.96 -1.01 -8.95
CA ARG A 232 15.34 0.21 -9.68
C ARG A 232 16.72 0.73 -9.31
N LYS A 233 17.15 0.53 -8.07
CA LYS A 233 18.47 0.94 -7.58
C LYS A 233 19.54 -0.12 -7.83
N GLY A 234 19.18 -1.31 -8.32
CA GLY A 234 20.11 -2.41 -8.57
C GLY A 234 20.70 -3.02 -7.30
N VAL A 235 19.96 -2.95 -6.20
CA VAL A 235 20.33 -3.51 -4.90
C VAL A 235 19.80 -4.93 -4.79
N ASP A 236 20.59 -5.85 -4.18
CA ASP A 236 20.17 -7.22 -3.93
C ASP A 236 19.03 -7.26 -2.91
N GLU A 237 17.88 -7.78 -3.31
CA GLU A 237 16.67 -7.90 -2.52
C GLU A 237 16.85 -8.71 -1.23
N ASN A 238 17.81 -9.64 -1.21
CA ASN A 238 18.14 -10.45 -0.04
C ASN A 238 18.76 -9.65 1.12
N GLN A 239 19.10 -8.38 0.90
CA GLN A 239 19.60 -7.49 1.96
C GLN A 239 18.47 -6.99 2.88
N VAL A 240 17.22 -7.18 2.48
CA VAL A 240 16.05 -6.70 3.21
C VAL A 240 15.24 -7.86 3.77
N SER A 241 14.83 -7.75 5.04
CA SER A 241 13.92 -8.67 5.70
C SER A 241 12.59 -7.98 6.01
N ILE A 242 11.49 -8.57 5.56
CA ILE A 242 10.15 -7.98 5.63
C ILE A 242 9.34 -8.58 6.78
N TYR A 243 8.75 -7.71 7.58
CA TYR A 243 7.84 -8.06 8.67
C TYR A 243 6.56 -7.25 8.54
N GLY A 244 5.41 -7.90 8.75
CA GLY A 244 4.11 -7.22 8.67
C GLY A 244 3.08 -7.79 9.61
N GLN A 245 2.11 -6.97 9.99
CA GLN A 245 0.96 -7.42 10.75
C GLN A 245 -0.32 -6.81 10.18
N GLU A 246 -1.36 -7.64 10.07
CA GLU A 246 -2.67 -7.25 9.55
C GLU A 246 -3.77 -7.86 10.41
N VAL A 247 -4.78 -7.06 10.77
CA VAL A 247 -5.87 -7.50 11.66
C VAL A 247 -6.98 -8.24 10.92
N ASN A 248 -7.20 -7.89 9.65
CA ASN A 248 -8.24 -8.51 8.82
C ASN A 248 -7.71 -9.77 8.15
N ASP A 249 -8.32 -10.94 8.45
CA ASP A 249 -7.93 -12.25 7.91
C ASP A 249 -7.92 -12.27 6.37
N ALA A 250 -8.93 -11.66 5.75
CA ALA A 250 -9.05 -11.65 4.30
C ALA A 250 -7.97 -10.75 3.64
N THR A 251 -7.69 -9.60 4.22
CA THR A 251 -6.65 -8.66 3.75
C THR A 251 -5.25 -9.22 4.00
N TRP A 252 -5.04 -9.91 5.13
CA TRP A 252 -3.81 -10.65 5.40
C TRP A 252 -3.51 -11.70 4.31
N ARG A 253 -4.52 -12.46 3.85
CA ARG A 253 -4.38 -13.41 2.73
C ARG A 253 -4.00 -12.71 1.45
N ILE A 254 -4.66 -11.60 1.12
CA ILE A 254 -4.32 -10.78 -0.05
C ILE A 254 -2.88 -10.30 0.02
N CYS A 255 -2.42 -9.82 1.18
CA CYS A 255 -1.03 -9.43 1.40
C CYS A 255 -0.07 -10.57 1.06
N LYS A 256 -0.26 -11.75 1.65
CA LYS A 256 0.60 -12.90 1.39
C LYS A 256 0.60 -13.30 -0.08
N MET A 257 -0.56 -13.40 -0.73
CA MET A 257 -0.67 -13.69 -2.16
C MET A 257 0.08 -12.62 -2.99
N ASN A 258 -0.09 -11.34 -2.65
CA ASN A 258 0.54 -10.23 -3.34
C ASN A 258 2.09 -10.28 -3.27
N LEU A 259 2.63 -10.72 -2.14
CA LEU A 259 4.08 -10.92 -1.98
C LEU A 259 4.58 -12.14 -2.74
N TYR A 260 3.90 -13.28 -2.64
CA TYR A 260 4.30 -14.50 -3.35
C TYR A 260 4.29 -14.37 -4.87
N LEU A 261 3.31 -13.64 -5.43
CA LEU A 261 3.27 -13.33 -6.87
C LEU A 261 4.55 -12.64 -7.38
N ARG A 262 5.31 -12.01 -6.49
CA ARG A 262 6.52 -11.24 -6.81
C ARG A 262 7.80 -11.87 -6.25
N GLY A 263 7.70 -13.09 -5.73
CA GLY A 263 8.83 -13.76 -5.10
C GLY A 263 9.34 -13.10 -3.81
N ILE A 264 8.53 -12.17 -3.24
CA ILE A 264 8.91 -11.45 -2.02
C ILE A 264 8.65 -12.35 -0.80
N ASP A 265 9.71 -12.69 -0.06
CA ASP A 265 9.57 -13.40 1.21
C ASP A 265 9.32 -12.42 2.36
N GLY A 266 8.37 -12.74 3.23
CA GLY A 266 8.00 -11.86 4.33
C GLY A 266 7.28 -12.58 5.47
N ASN A 267 7.62 -12.22 6.70
CA ASN A 267 6.96 -12.72 7.90
C ASN A 267 5.73 -11.87 8.21
N ILE A 268 4.58 -12.24 7.64
CA ILE A 268 3.32 -11.52 7.79
C ILE A 268 2.41 -12.26 8.77
N GLN A 269 2.08 -11.61 9.89
CA GLN A 269 1.28 -12.19 10.97
C GLN A 269 -0.15 -11.62 11.00
N LEU A 270 -1.12 -12.53 11.27
CA LEU A 270 -2.51 -12.13 11.49
C LEU A 270 -2.73 -11.69 12.94
N GLY A 271 -3.21 -10.48 13.17
CA GLY A 271 -3.55 -9.97 14.48
C GLY A 271 -3.64 -8.45 14.58
N ASP A 272 -4.24 -7.96 15.65
CA ASP A 272 -4.32 -6.53 15.97
C ASP A 272 -3.00 -6.08 16.62
N SER A 273 -2.30 -5.16 15.99
CA SER A 273 -0.96 -4.71 16.38
C SER A 273 -0.92 -3.99 17.72
N ILE A 274 -2.01 -3.32 18.08
CA ILE A 274 -2.11 -2.65 19.38
C ILE A 274 -2.50 -3.63 20.50
N ARG A 275 -3.54 -4.45 20.26
CA ARG A 275 -4.06 -5.36 21.29
C ARG A 275 -3.23 -6.62 21.46
N LYS A 276 -2.59 -7.08 20.39
CA LYS A 276 -1.80 -8.30 20.36
C LYS A 276 -0.66 -8.18 19.36
N ASP A 277 0.33 -7.42 19.71
CA ASP A 277 1.59 -7.33 18.98
C ASP A 277 2.20 -8.73 18.80
N LYS A 278 2.43 -9.11 17.56
CA LYS A 278 3.03 -10.41 17.18
C LYS A 278 4.55 -10.37 17.16
N PHE A 279 5.11 -9.18 17.23
CA PHE A 279 6.55 -8.92 17.12
C PHE A 279 7.11 -8.12 18.31
N PRO A 280 6.75 -8.38 19.58
CA PRO A 280 7.03 -7.49 20.71
C PRO A 280 8.52 -7.20 20.96
N ASN A 281 9.39 -8.08 20.47
CA ASN A 281 10.85 -7.95 20.62
C ASN A 281 11.56 -7.56 19.29
N LEU A 282 10.81 -7.34 18.22
CA LEU A 282 11.38 -6.94 16.95
C LEU A 282 11.86 -5.49 17.03
N ARG A 283 13.08 -5.25 16.56
CA ARG A 283 13.63 -3.93 16.30
C ARG A 283 14.02 -3.87 14.85
N VAL A 284 13.71 -2.75 14.20
CA VAL A 284 13.81 -2.61 12.74
C VAL A 284 14.48 -1.31 12.35
N ASP A 285 15.11 -1.33 11.20
CA ASP A 285 15.78 -0.19 10.60
C ASP A 285 14.76 0.77 10.00
N LYS A 286 13.69 0.25 9.39
CA LYS A 286 12.65 1.06 8.74
C LYS A 286 11.25 0.58 9.13
N VAL A 287 10.38 1.53 9.52
CA VAL A 287 8.93 1.34 9.56
C VAL A 287 8.30 2.16 8.45
N ILE A 288 7.54 1.52 7.56
CA ILE A 288 6.86 2.18 6.43
C ILE A 288 5.39 1.77 6.46
N THR A 289 4.49 2.69 6.80
CA THR A 289 3.11 2.30 7.05
C THR A 289 2.06 3.39 6.76
N ASN A 290 0.83 2.95 6.52
CA ASN A 290 -0.35 3.79 6.47
C ASN A 290 -1.42 3.24 7.43
N PRO A 291 -1.44 3.64 8.70
CA PRO A 291 -2.42 3.16 9.68
C PRO A 291 -3.83 3.68 9.38
N PRO A 292 -4.89 3.04 9.92
CA PRO A 292 -6.25 3.54 9.82
C PRO A 292 -6.40 4.95 10.42
N PHE A 293 -7.01 5.89 9.66
CA PHE A 293 -7.13 7.28 10.12
C PHE A 293 -8.22 7.45 11.18
N ASN A 294 -7.90 8.18 12.25
CA ASN A 294 -8.86 8.61 13.27
C ASN A 294 -9.70 7.47 13.87
N MET A 295 -9.13 6.27 13.97
CA MET A 295 -9.82 5.08 14.47
C MET A 295 -10.24 5.28 15.93
N SER A 296 -11.53 5.07 16.22
CA SER A 296 -12.07 5.00 17.58
C SER A 296 -12.02 3.57 18.13
N GLU A 297 -12.15 3.42 19.45
CA GLU A 297 -12.20 2.11 20.12
C GLU A 297 -11.04 1.16 19.80
N TRP A 298 -9.86 1.73 19.58
CA TRP A 298 -8.64 1.06 19.14
C TRP A 298 -8.04 0.05 20.17
N GLY A 299 -8.76 -0.24 21.24
CA GLY A 299 -8.29 -1.18 22.26
C GLY A 299 -7.61 -0.52 23.46
N LYS A 300 -7.81 0.77 23.68
CA LYS A 300 -7.25 1.49 24.83
C LYS A 300 -7.39 0.72 26.17
N ASN A 301 -8.52 0.06 26.39
CA ASN A 301 -8.81 -0.70 27.61
C ASN A 301 -7.93 -1.96 27.77
N THR A 302 -7.21 -2.37 26.74
CA THR A 302 -6.27 -3.50 26.75
C THR A 302 -4.83 -3.06 26.96
N VAL A 303 -4.57 -1.75 26.97
CA VAL A 303 -3.24 -1.16 27.17
C VAL A 303 -3.07 -0.83 28.65
N SER A 304 -1.97 -1.31 29.25
CA SER A 304 -1.55 -0.98 30.63
C SER A 304 -0.81 0.34 30.65
N GLU A 305 -0.87 1.06 31.78
CA GLU A 305 -0.01 2.23 32.04
C GLU A 305 1.49 1.86 32.10
N GLU A 306 1.80 0.58 32.28
CA GLU A 306 3.17 0.04 32.30
C GLU A 306 3.63 -0.43 30.92
N ASP A 307 2.79 -0.32 29.86
CA ASP A 307 3.14 -0.72 28.51
C ASP A 307 4.20 0.23 27.95
N SER A 308 5.41 -0.29 27.77
CA SER A 308 6.57 0.48 27.33
C SER A 308 6.42 1.14 25.96
N ARG A 309 5.43 0.72 25.16
CA ARG A 309 5.11 1.34 23.88
C ARG A 309 4.51 2.75 24.03
N PHE A 310 3.86 3.03 25.19
CA PHE A 310 3.14 4.28 25.43
C PHE A 310 3.87 5.21 26.41
N GLN A 311 5.18 5.32 26.26
CA GLN A 311 6.02 6.13 27.14
C GLN A 311 5.66 7.63 27.15
N TYR A 312 5.10 8.16 26.05
CA TYR A 312 4.64 9.56 25.92
C TYR A 312 3.18 9.75 26.38
N GLY A 313 2.55 8.70 26.91
CA GLY A 313 1.19 8.71 27.43
C GLY A 313 0.18 7.98 26.54
N ILE A 314 -0.91 7.52 27.20
CA ILE A 314 -1.97 6.77 26.52
C ILE A 314 -2.95 7.72 25.84
N PRO A 315 -3.13 7.64 24.49
CA PRO A 315 -4.06 8.48 23.76
C PRO A 315 -5.52 8.33 24.19
N PRO A 316 -6.41 9.25 23.83
CA PRO A 316 -7.84 9.12 24.11
C PRO A 316 -8.46 7.94 23.33
N SER A 317 -9.57 7.37 23.84
CA SER A 317 -10.21 6.19 23.22
C SER A 317 -10.87 6.47 21.86
N ASN A 318 -11.14 7.75 21.56
CA ASN A 318 -11.81 8.16 20.32
C ASN A 318 -10.86 8.42 19.15
N ASN A 319 -9.54 8.34 19.37
CA ASN A 319 -8.56 8.51 18.29
C ASN A 319 -7.27 7.71 18.58
N ALA A 320 -6.88 6.86 17.61
CA ALA A 320 -5.73 5.97 17.70
C ALA A 320 -4.44 6.56 17.10
N ASN A 321 -4.48 7.70 16.42
CA ASN A 321 -3.36 8.20 15.62
C ASN A 321 -2.02 8.18 16.40
N PHE A 322 -2.01 8.69 17.63
CA PHE A 322 -0.81 8.69 18.47
C PHE A 322 -0.53 7.36 19.19
N ALA A 323 -1.48 6.42 19.18
CA ALA A 323 -1.18 5.04 19.58
C ALA A 323 -0.36 4.35 18.50
N PHE A 324 -0.70 4.56 17.24
CA PHE A 324 0.02 4.02 16.10
C PHE A 324 1.44 4.61 16.01
N ILE A 325 1.60 5.93 16.13
CA ILE A 325 2.92 6.58 16.13
C ILE A 325 3.81 6.00 17.25
N GLN A 326 3.32 5.88 18.48
CA GLN A 326 4.10 5.33 19.58
C GLN A 326 4.44 3.84 19.38
N HIS A 327 3.52 3.07 18.82
CA HIS A 327 3.78 1.67 18.46
C HIS A 327 4.92 1.57 17.42
N MET A 328 4.91 2.41 16.38
CA MET A 328 6.01 2.48 15.42
C MET A 328 7.34 2.85 16.08
N ILE A 329 7.39 3.90 16.89
CA ILE A 329 8.59 4.34 17.62
C ILE A 329 9.16 3.20 18.48
N SER A 330 8.29 2.41 19.11
CA SER A 330 8.70 1.30 19.98
C SER A 330 9.39 0.18 19.24
N HIS A 331 9.17 0.05 17.93
CA HIS A 331 9.80 -0.96 17.07
C HIS A 331 11.07 -0.49 16.36
N LEU A 332 11.38 0.82 16.38
CA LEU A 332 12.62 1.32 15.79
C LEU A 332 13.83 0.86 16.57
N ASP A 333 14.88 0.46 15.87
CA ASP A 333 16.23 0.30 16.40
C ASP A 333 16.84 1.67 16.75
N ASP A 334 18.03 1.70 17.32
CA ASP A 334 18.66 2.93 17.84
C ASP A 334 18.87 4.00 16.73
N ASP A 335 19.18 3.59 15.50
CA ASP A 335 19.31 4.47 14.32
C ASP A 335 18.12 4.36 13.36
N GLY A 336 17.03 3.70 13.77
CA GLY A 336 15.89 3.41 12.92
C GLY A 336 15.06 4.63 12.54
N MET A 337 14.41 4.56 11.38
CA MET A 337 13.48 5.56 10.87
C MET A 337 12.09 5.02 10.63
N ALA A 338 11.05 5.82 10.89
CA ALA A 338 9.67 5.53 10.50
C ALA A 338 9.13 6.61 9.57
N GLY A 339 8.45 6.19 8.50
CA GLY A 339 7.63 7.04 7.66
C GLY A 339 6.18 6.57 7.66
N THR A 340 5.28 7.48 7.97
CA THR A 340 3.86 7.14 8.07
C THR A 340 2.96 8.19 7.46
N VAL A 341 1.87 7.70 6.84
CA VAL A 341 0.78 8.57 6.38
C VAL A 341 -0.15 8.85 7.54
N MET A 342 -0.45 10.11 7.79
CA MET A 342 -1.32 10.55 8.87
C MET A 342 -2.38 11.53 8.39
N ALA A 343 -3.55 11.52 9.03
CA ALA A 343 -4.54 12.58 8.81
C ALA A 343 -3.99 13.95 9.26
N ASN A 344 -4.28 15.01 8.50
CA ASN A 344 -3.77 16.37 8.79
C ASN A 344 -4.08 16.87 10.20
N GLY A 345 -5.17 16.36 10.83
CA GLY A 345 -5.50 16.67 12.22
C GLY A 345 -4.39 16.34 13.22
N SER A 346 -3.54 15.33 12.92
CA SER A 346 -2.41 14.94 13.79
C SER A 346 -1.41 16.09 14.00
N MET A 347 -1.26 16.97 13.01
CA MET A 347 -0.32 18.09 13.07
C MET A 347 -0.72 19.19 14.05
N SER A 348 -2.01 19.32 14.40
CA SER A 348 -2.51 20.49 15.15
C SER A 348 -3.47 20.16 16.29
N VAL A 349 -3.86 18.89 16.47
CA VAL A 349 -4.74 18.45 17.56
C VAL A 349 -4.15 18.86 18.93
N GLN A 350 -5.03 19.28 19.84
CA GLN A 350 -4.67 19.72 21.19
C GLN A 350 -5.08 18.68 22.26
N GLY A 351 -4.90 19.00 23.51
CA GLY A 351 -5.25 18.13 24.63
C GLY A 351 -4.26 16.99 24.84
N LYS A 352 -4.73 15.77 25.07
CA LYS A 352 -3.86 14.62 25.34
C LYS A 352 -2.96 14.25 24.17
N GLU A 353 -3.50 14.30 22.97
CA GLU A 353 -2.73 14.00 21.76
C GLU A 353 -1.68 15.08 21.47
N GLY A 354 -2.04 16.37 21.73
CA GLY A 354 -1.09 17.47 21.63
C GLY A 354 0.08 17.33 22.60
N LYS A 355 -0.16 16.83 23.82
CA LYS A 355 0.91 16.53 24.79
C LYS A 355 1.82 15.39 24.36
N ILE A 356 1.25 14.33 23.80
CA ILE A 356 2.05 13.22 23.26
C ILE A 356 2.92 13.71 22.11
N ARG A 357 2.38 14.59 21.24
CA ARG A 357 3.15 15.22 20.17
C ARG A 357 4.30 16.07 20.71
N GLU A 358 4.03 16.92 21.72
CA GLU A 358 5.01 17.72 22.44
C GLU A 358 6.17 16.83 22.95
N GLU A 359 5.88 15.78 23.71
CA GLU A 359 6.87 14.86 24.26
C GLU A 359 7.71 14.15 23.18
N ILE A 360 7.11 13.76 22.04
CA ILE A 360 7.83 13.16 20.91
C ILE A 360 8.79 14.16 20.27
N ILE A 361 8.41 15.44 20.20
CA ILE A 361 9.25 16.51 19.64
C ILE A 361 10.38 16.87 20.60
N GLU A 362 10.09 16.97 21.90
CA GLU A 362 11.10 17.23 22.94
C GLU A 362 12.13 16.09 23.07
N ASP A 363 11.72 14.86 22.74
CA ASP A 363 12.61 13.69 22.67
C ASP A 363 13.38 13.60 21.34
N ASP A 364 13.32 14.69 20.57
CA ASP A 364 14.01 14.90 19.26
C ASP A 364 13.77 13.79 18.22
N LEU A 365 12.59 13.19 18.21
CA LEU A 365 12.27 12.09 17.29
C LEU A 365 11.66 12.55 15.97
N LEU A 366 11.05 13.74 15.91
CA LEU A 366 10.42 14.23 14.69
C LEU A 366 11.47 14.77 13.72
N ASP A 367 11.71 14.07 12.60
CA ASP A 367 12.71 14.42 11.59
C ASP A 367 12.13 15.33 10.48
N ALA A 368 10.92 14.98 9.97
CA ALA A 368 10.24 15.82 8.98
C ALA A 368 8.71 15.69 9.03
N VAL A 369 8.01 16.75 8.60
CA VAL A 369 6.57 16.76 8.34
C VAL A 369 6.29 17.31 6.95
N ILE A 370 5.55 16.54 6.14
CA ILE A 370 5.26 16.89 4.75
C ILE A 370 3.75 16.97 4.57
N ALA A 371 3.20 18.16 4.31
CA ALA A 371 1.80 18.35 4.00
C ALA A 371 1.56 18.02 2.52
N LEU A 372 0.71 17.03 2.24
CA LEU A 372 0.42 16.57 0.89
C LEU A 372 -0.82 17.26 0.28
N PRO A 373 -0.99 17.20 -1.05
CA PRO A 373 -2.20 17.65 -1.73
C PRO A 373 -3.45 16.95 -1.22
N GLY A 374 -4.60 17.57 -1.38
CA GLY A 374 -5.89 16.91 -1.19
C GLY A 374 -6.22 15.93 -2.31
N GLU A 375 -7.23 15.10 -2.10
CA GLU A 375 -7.82 14.20 -3.12
C GLU A 375 -6.81 13.20 -3.73
N LEU A 376 -5.80 12.77 -2.95
CA LEU A 376 -4.85 11.73 -3.38
C LEU A 376 -5.44 10.33 -3.24
N PHE A 377 -6.33 10.09 -2.28
CA PHE A 377 -6.92 8.79 -1.98
C PHE A 377 -8.23 8.55 -2.71
N TYR A 378 -8.45 7.33 -3.22
CA TYR A 378 -9.67 6.95 -3.93
C TYR A 378 -10.90 6.87 -3.03
N THR A 379 -10.69 6.57 -1.74
CA THR A 379 -11.74 6.19 -0.79
C THR A 379 -12.04 7.27 0.24
N THR A 380 -11.23 8.32 0.32
CA THR A 380 -11.42 9.42 1.28
C THR A 380 -10.91 10.74 0.73
N SER A 381 -11.64 11.81 1.04
CA SER A 381 -11.19 13.19 0.79
C SER A 381 -10.40 13.80 1.97
N ILE A 382 -10.09 12.99 3.00
CA ILE A 382 -9.35 13.47 4.17
C ILE A 382 -7.95 13.89 3.71
N PRO A 383 -7.56 15.16 3.91
CA PRO A 383 -6.21 15.60 3.61
C PRO A 383 -5.20 14.88 4.52
N VAL A 384 -4.09 14.48 3.95
CA VAL A 384 -3.06 13.70 4.64
C VAL A 384 -1.72 14.42 4.67
N CYS A 385 -0.87 14.01 5.59
CA CYS A 385 0.52 14.41 5.71
C CYS A 385 1.40 13.19 5.95
N LEU A 386 2.70 13.33 5.71
CA LEU A 386 3.69 12.35 6.12
C LEU A 386 4.38 12.83 7.39
N TRP A 387 4.56 11.89 8.30
CA TRP A 387 5.44 12.05 9.45
C TRP A 387 6.66 11.18 9.25
N ILE A 388 7.83 11.78 9.34
CA ILE A 388 9.11 11.09 9.34
C ILE A 388 9.70 11.20 10.74
N ILE A 389 9.95 10.06 11.34
CA ILE A 389 10.48 9.92 12.70
C ILE A 389 11.85 9.26 12.58
N SER A 390 12.84 9.73 13.29
CA SER A 390 14.20 9.19 13.29
C SER A 390 14.75 9.15 14.73
N LYS A 391 15.32 8.01 15.10
CA LYS A 391 16.16 7.88 16.29
C LYS A 391 17.63 8.21 15.99
N GLY A 392 18.03 8.10 14.71
CA GLY A 392 19.40 8.28 14.24
C GLY A 392 19.73 9.69 13.76
N LYS A 393 19.23 10.76 14.39
CA LYS A 393 19.56 12.14 13.99
C LYS A 393 21.03 12.52 14.21
N GLU A 394 21.72 11.87 15.16
CA GLU A 394 23.13 12.02 15.47
C GLU A 394 24.03 10.99 14.77
N SER A 395 23.46 10.06 13.99
CA SER A 395 24.25 9.00 13.35
C SER A 395 25.24 9.55 12.33
N ASP A 396 26.35 8.82 12.10
CA ASP A 396 27.37 9.19 11.11
C ASP A 396 26.90 8.98 9.65
N GLU A 397 25.73 8.37 9.44
CA GLU A 397 25.17 8.13 8.10
C GLU A 397 24.74 9.43 7.41
N TYR A 398 24.22 10.38 8.19
CA TYR A 398 23.72 11.67 7.71
C TYR A 398 24.36 12.84 8.48
N ARG A 399 24.14 14.07 8.04
CA ARG A 399 24.53 15.22 8.84
C ARG A 399 23.79 15.18 10.20
N ASN A 400 24.41 15.73 11.24
CA ASN A 400 23.73 15.91 12.53
C ASN A 400 22.51 16.85 12.37
N ARG A 401 21.33 16.36 12.79
CA ARG A 401 20.03 17.04 12.71
C ARG A 401 19.35 17.19 14.06
N THR A 402 20.15 17.08 15.13
CA THR A 402 19.66 17.25 16.51
C THR A 402 18.93 18.59 16.67
N ASP A 403 17.79 18.57 17.38
CA ASP A 403 16.92 19.72 17.61
C ASP A 403 16.38 20.41 16.34
N GLU A 404 16.41 19.75 15.20
CA GLU A 404 15.90 20.27 13.94
C GLU A 404 14.75 19.40 13.39
N THR A 405 13.78 20.02 12.75
CA THR A 405 12.69 19.34 12.03
C THR A 405 12.48 20.04 10.67
N LEU A 406 12.43 19.25 9.61
CA LEU A 406 12.12 19.74 8.26
C LEU A 406 10.61 19.83 8.06
N PHE A 407 10.13 20.97 7.59
CA PHE A 407 8.75 21.19 7.16
C PHE A 407 8.67 21.38 5.66
N ILE A 408 7.82 20.56 4.98
CA ILE A 408 7.56 20.67 3.54
C ILE A 408 6.07 20.88 3.31
N ASN A 409 5.73 21.96 2.60
CA ASN A 409 4.37 22.24 2.14
C ASN A 409 4.23 21.85 0.67
N ALA A 410 3.88 20.60 0.41
CA ALA A 410 3.74 20.06 -0.94
C ALA A 410 2.29 20.11 -1.47
N LYS A 411 1.41 20.90 -0.86
CA LYS A 411 -0.03 20.92 -1.19
C LYS A 411 -0.34 21.29 -2.63
N GLU A 412 0.54 22.06 -3.27
CA GLU A 412 0.38 22.48 -4.66
C GLU A 412 1.13 21.57 -5.66
N LEU A 413 1.82 20.54 -5.18
CA LEU A 413 2.54 19.59 -6.03
C LEU A 413 1.64 18.42 -6.43
N TYR A 414 0.81 18.61 -7.43
CA TYR A 414 -0.06 17.55 -7.94
C TYR A 414 -0.38 17.72 -9.42
N GLU A 415 -0.78 16.64 -10.04
CA GLU A 415 -1.45 16.61 -11.32
C GLU A 415 -2.90 16.14 -11.11
N SER A 416 -3.86 16.89 -11.63
CA SER A 416 -5.27 16.50 -11.54
C SER A 416 -5.59 15.43 -12.59
N ILE A 417 -6.06 14.27 -12.14
CA ILE A 417 -6.51 13.19 -13.01
C ILE A 417 -7.95 13.47 -13.48
N ASP A 418 -8.80 13.87 -12.54
CA ASP A 418 -10.18 14.26 -12.78
C ASP A 418 -10.64 15.28 -11.72
N ARG A 419 -11.96 15.55 -11.63
CA ARG A 419 -12.52 16.54 -10.70
C ARG A 419 -12.41 16.14 -9.21
N THR A 420 -12.12 14.89 -8.94
CA THR A 420 -12.17 14.28 -7.60
C THR A 420 -10.87 13.61 -7.21
N GLN A 421 -9.88 13.58 -8.12
CA GLN A 421 -8.65 12.85 -7.89
C GLN A 421 -7.41 13.54 -8.43
N ASN A 422 -6.43 13.66 -7.55
CA ASN A 422 -5.09 14.14 -7.83
C ASN A 422 -4.06 12.99 -7.72
N ARG A 423 -2.90 13.18 -8.32
CA ARG A 423 -1.73 12.29 -8.15
C ARG A 423 -0.44 13.07 -8.01
N LEU A 424 0.53 12.48 -7.35
CA LEU A 424 1.91 12.91 -7.43
C LEU A 424 2.54 12.31 -8.69
N THR A 425 3.17 13.14 -9.50
CA THR A 425 4.02 12.68 -10.62
C THR A 425 5.38 12.25 -10.11
N ARG A 426 6.18 11.59 -10.95
CA ARG A 426 7.57 11.23 -10.60
C ARG A 426 8.40 12.47 -10.23
N GLU A 427 8.23 13.58 -10.96
CA GLU A 427 8.90 14.86 -10.69
C GLU A 427 8.51 15.42 -9.30
N HIS A 428 7.23 15.35 -8.93
CA HIS A 428 6.77 15.78 -7.60
C HIS A 428 7.39 14.93 -6.49
N ILE A 429 7.46 13.60 -6.68
CA ILE A 429 8.07 12.67 -5.73
C ILE A 429 9.55 12.98 -5.57
N GLU A 430 10.29 13.14 -6.66
CA GLU A 430 11.71 13.49 -6.66
C GLU A 430 11.95 14.85 -6.00
N THR A 431 11.16 15.87 -6.32
CA THR A 431 11.27 17.20 -5.69
C THR A 431 11.16 17.12 -4.16
N ILE A 432 10.21 16.34 -3.64
CA ILE A 432 10.02 16.20 -2.19
C ILE A 432 11.15 15.35 -1.60
N ALA A 433 11.48 14.21 -2.20
CA ALA A 433 12.51 13.29 -1.71
C ALA A 433 13.89 13.94 -1.72
N ASP A 434 14.26 14.66 -2.79
CA ASP A 434 15.54 15.38 -2.89
C ASP A 434 15.65 16.51 -1.87
N THR A 435 14.54 17.16 -1.50
CA THR A 435 14.53 18.14 -0.41
C THR A 435 14.85 17.47 0.93
N VAL A 436 14.34 16.26 1.18
CA VAL A 436 14.67 15.49 2.39
C VAL A 436 16.12 15.00 2.37
N ARG A 437 16.62 14.51 1.22
CA ARG A 437 18.02 14.10 1.03
C ARG A 437 18.97 15.27 1.28
N ALA A 438 18.68 16.45 0.70
CA ALA A 438 19.43 17.66 0.92
C ALA A 438 19.47 18.04 2.41
N TYR A 439 18.33 18.00 3.10
CA TYR A 439 18.24 18.22 4.55
C TYR A 439 19.10 17.23 5.34
N ARG A 440 19.19 15.97 4.92
CA ARG A 440 20.04 14.95 5.53
C ARG A 440 21.52 15.13 5.20
N GLY A 441 21.87 15.97 4.20
CA GLY A 441 23.23 16.20 3.76
C GLY A 441 23.78 15.08 2.87
N GLU A 442 22.92 14.42 2.10
CA GLU A 442 23.33 13.40 1.16
C GLU A 442 24.09 14.02 -0.04
N GLU A 443 25.21 13.40 -0.44
CA GLU A 443 26.07 13.91 -1.52
C GLU A 443 25.44 13.80 -2.93
N THR A 444 24.31 13.09 -3.04
CA THR A 444 23.60 12.86 -4.30
C THR A 444 22.80 14.07 -4.79
N VAL A 445 22.59 15.06 -3.94
CA VAL A 445 21.79 16.27 -4.19
C VAL A 445 22.52 17.52 -3.74
N ASP A 446 22.05 18.71 -4.16
CA ASP A 446 22.57 20.00 -3.72
C ASP A 446 22.36 20.23 -2.21
N GLU A 447 23.19 21.08 -1.59
CA GLU A 447 23.01 21.46 -0.19
C GLU A 447 21.61 22.05 0.07
N TYR A 448 21.06 21.75 1.25
CA TYR A 448 19.74 22.23 1.64
C TYR A 448 19.74 23.75 1.86
N GLU A 449 18.75 24.41 1.28
CA GLU A 449 18.40 25.79 1.55
C GLU A 449 16.89 25.93 1.79
N ASP A 450 16.49 26.77 2.75
CA ASP A 450 15.07 27.08 2.98
C ASP A 450 14.44 27.71 1.72
N LYS A 451 13.28 27.20 1.31
CA LYS A 451 12.52 27.72 0.16
C LYS A 451 11.18 28.28 0.64
N THR A 452 11.04 29.62 0.58
CA THR A 452 9.80 30.31 0.97
C THR A 452 8.58 29.68 0.29
N GLY A 453 7.52 29.41 1.05
CA GLY A 453 6.30 28.78 0.58
C GLY A 453 6.37 27.26 0.45
N PHE A 454 7.56 26.65 0.39
CA PHE A 454 7.74 25.22 0.13
C PHE A 454 8.41 24.47 1.28
N SER A 455 9.63 24.84 1.71
CA SER A 455 10.35 24.09 2.73
C SER A 455 11.10 24.99 3.71
N LYS A 456 11.17 24.57 4.98
CA LYS A 456 11.94 25.22 6.03
C LYS A 456 12.37 24.22 7.10
N VAL A 457 13.60 24.37 7.58
CA VAL A 457 14.08 23.73 8.81
C VAL A 457 13.73 24.65 9.99
N ALA A 458 13.10 24.09 11.04
CA ALA A 458 12.83 24.79 12.28
C ALA A 458 13.47 24.05 13.45
N THR A 459 13.91 24.81 14.45
CA THR A 459 14.43 24.26 15.71
C THR A 459 13.29 23.82 16.64
N THR A 460 13.58 22.94 17.60
CA THR A 460 12.64 22.55 18.66
C THR A 460 12.10 23.76 19.41
N ASP A 461 12.94 24.78 19.69
CA ASP A 461 12.50 26.04 20.31
C ASP A 461 11.49 26.80 19.43
N GLU A 462 11.72 26.90 18.11
CA GLU A 462 10.75 27.52 17.18
C GLU A 462 9.42 26.75 17.14
N ILE A 463 9.46 25.42 17.26
CA ILE A 463 8.27 24.58 17.31
C ILE A 463 7.52 24.78 18.63
N ALA A 464 8.22 24.89 19.75
CA ALA A 464 7.64 25.19 21.05
C ALA A 464 6.95 26.56 21.07
N GLU A 465 7.56 27.61 20.47
CA GLU A 465 6.94 28.93 20.30
C GLU A 465 5.64 28.89 19.48
N ASN A 466 5.45 27.85 18.66
CA ASN A 466 4.25 27.58 17.88
C ASN A 466 3.28 26.58 18.56
N ASP A 467 3.31 26.42 19.89
CA ASP A 467 2.49 25.48 20.66
C ASP A 467 2.62 24.01 20.19
N TYR A 468 3.80 23.63 19.73
CA TYR A 468 4.11 22.31 19.14
C TYR A 468 3.18 21.92 17.97
N ILE A 469 2.59 22.90 17.30
CA ILE A 469 1.81 22.68 16.07
C ILE A 469 2.78 22.53 14.91
N VAL A 470 2.74 21.37 14.26
CA VAL A 470 3.69 20.97 13.21
C VAL A 470 3.12 21.07 11.79
N THR A 471 2.19 22.02 11.56
CA THR A 471 1.62 22.28 10.24
C THR A 471 2.62 23.04 9.37
N PRO A 472 3.17 22.47 8.27
CA PRO A 472 4.25 23.08 7.48
C PRO A 472 4.00 24.52 7.04
N GLY A 473 2.76 24.84 6.66
CA GLY A 473 2.38 26.20 6.24
C GLY A 473 2.60 27.30 7.29
N ARG A 474 2.83 26.95 8.57
CA ARG A 474 3.21 27.94 9.62
C ARG A 474 4.67 28.33 9.55
N TYR A 475 5.52 27.46 9.02
CA TYR A 475 6.98 27.60 9.05
C TYR A 475 7.53 28.12 7.73
N VAL A 476 7.04 27.62 6.58
CA VAL A 476 7.62 27.89 5.27
C VAL A 476 7.40 29.32 4.74
N GLY A 477 6.60 30.14 5.44
CA GLY A 477 6.28 31.49 4.99
C GLY A 477 5.28 31.52 3.82
N ILE A 478 5.03 32.69 3.29
CA ILE A 478 4.14 32.91 2.13
C ILE A 478 5.00 33.55 1.04
N GLU A 479 5.04 32.95 -0.14
CA GLU A 479 5.53 33.67 -1.33
C GLU A 479 4.65 34.89 -1.53
N ARG A 480 5.24 36.06 -1.38
CA ARG A 480 4.58 37.30 -1.79
C ARG A 480 4.65 37.38 -3.30
N ASP A 481 3.53 37.13 -3.94
CA ASP A 481 3.36 37.44 -5.37
C ASP A 481 3.46 38.97 -5.53
N THR A 482 4.67 39.45 -5.78
CA THR A 482 4.96 40.88 -5.90
C THR A 482 4.30 41.51 -7.14
N GLU A 483 3.69 40.71 -8.01
CA GLU A 483 2.94 41.20 -9.17
C GLU A 483 1.44 41.45 -8.86
N ASN A 484 0.93 40.98 -7.70
CA ASN A 484 -0.48 41.14 -7.30
C ASN A 484 -0.63 41.74 -5.89
N ASP A 485 0.13 42.75 -5.53
CA ASP A 485 0.01 43.50 -4.27
C ASP A 485 -1.25 44.39 -4.28
N VAL A 486 -2.44 43.78 -4.43
CA VAL A 486 -3.69 44.47 -4.14
C VAL A 486 -3.80 44.56 -2.62
N PRO A 487 -3.89 45.77 -2.02
CA PRO A 487 -4.04 45.91 -0.58
C PRO A 487 -5.20 45.06 -0.04
N TYR A 488 -4.99 44.45 1.15
CA TYR A 488 -5.94 43.54 1.79
C TYR A 488 -7.38 44.09 1.80
N GLU A 489 -7.52 45.38 2.05
CA GLU A 489 -8.83 46.07 2.07
C GLU A 489 -9.53 46.01 0.71
N ILE A 490 -8.78 46.18 -0.40
CA ILE A 490 -9.34 46.13 -1.77
C ILE A 490 -9.72 44.69 -2.12
N LYS A 491 -8.88 43.72 -1.80
CA LYS A 491 -9.15 42.30 -2.05
C LYS A 491 -10.35 41.80 -1.22
N MET A 492 -10.48 42.26 0.03
CA MET A 492 -11.65 41.96 0.87
C MET A 492 -12.94 42.61 0.37
N GLU A 493 -12.84 43.81 -0.21
CA GLU A 493 -14.00 44.43 -0.86
C GLU A 493 -14.44 43.66 -2.10
N GLU A 494 -13.51 43.26 -2.97
CA GLU A 494 -13.80 42.46 -4.17
C GLU A 494 -14.41 41.10 -3.80
N LEU A 495 -13.77 40.32 -2.90
CA LEU A 495 -14.27 39.03 -2.46
C LEU A 495 -15.64 39.13 -1.75
N SER A 496 -15.84 40.18 -0.97
CA SER A 496 -17.13 40.42 -0.32
C SER A 496 -18.21 40.79 -1.32
N ALA A 497 -17.88 41.49 -2.39
CA ALA A 497 -18.81 41.82 -3.48
C ALA A 497 -19.17 40.54 -4.28
N GLU A 498 -18.18 39.74 -4.64
CA GLU A 498 -18.37 38.46 -5.33
C GLU A 498 -19.23 37.49 -4.51
N LEU A 499 -18.96 37.35 -3.19
CA LEU A 499 -19.76 36.53 -2.30
C LEU A 499 -21.24 36.98 -2.24
N ARG A 500 -21.48 38.30 -2.22
CA ARG A 500 -22.84 38.83 -2.25
C ARG A 500 -23.55 38.56 -3.58
N GLU A 501 -22.83 38.63 -4.69
CA GLU A 501 -23.36 38.27 -6.00
C GLU A 501 -23.73 36.80 -6.08
N GLN A 502 -22.84 35.90 -5.57
CA GLN A 502 -23.10 34.47 -5.48
C GLN A 502 -24.33 34.16 -4.61
N PHE A 503 -24.53 34.84 -3.49
CA PHE A 503 -25.72 34.68 -2.68
C PHE A 503 -26.99 35.14 -3.42
N GLN A 504 -26.95 36.26 -4.16
CA GLN A 504 -28.09 36.71 -4.97
C GLN A 504 -28.43 35.70 -6.06
N ARG A 505 -27.41 35.12 -6.73
CA ARG A 505 -27.59 34.10 -7.76
C ARG A 505 -28.14 32.78 -7.18
N SER A 506 -27.69 32.40 -5.99
CA SER A 506 -28.23 31.24 -5.27
C SER A 506 -29.70 31.39 -4.92
N ASN A 507 -30.10 32.57 -4.42
CA ASN A 507 -31.50 32.86 -4.10
C ASN A 507 -32.39 32.87 -5.34
N ALA A 508 -31.93 33.46 -6.46
CA ALA A 508 -32.68 33.42 -7.71
C ALA A 508 -32.84 31.98 -8.25
N LEU A 509 -31.80 31.16 -8.18
CA LEU A 509 -31.87 29.74 -8.55
C LEU A 509 -32.83 28.95 -7.64
N GLN A 510 -32.91 29.31 -6.36
CA GLN A 510 -33.86 28.69 -5.43
C GLN A 510 -35.31 29.05 -5.80
N GLU A 511 -35.59 30.33 -6.13
CA GLU A 511 -36.90 30.76 -6.60
C GLU A 511 -37.29 30.04 -7.90
N ASP A 512 -36.36 29.90 -8.86
CA ASP A 512 -36.60 29.18 -10.11
C ASP A 512 -36.91 27.70 -9.87
N ILE A 513 -36.20 27.04 -8.92
CA ILE A 513 -36.45 25.67 -8.54
C ILE A 513 -37.82 25.50 -7.88
N GLU A 514 -38.20 26.40 -6.95
CA GLU A 514 -39.50 26.41 -6.30
C GLU A 514 -40.62 26.59 -7.32
N ALA A 515 -40.46 27.52 -8.27
CA ALA A 515 -41.44 27.74 -9.34
C ALA A 515 -41.60 26.49 -10.25
N ASN A 516 -40.49 25.83 -10.60
CA ASN A 516 -40.53 24.60 -11.40
C ASN A 516 -41.18 23.43 -10.64
N LEU A 517 -40.97 23.33 -9.32
CA LEU A 517 -41.63 22.33 -8.48
C LEU A 517 -43.15 22.57 -8.37
N GLU A 518 -43.57 23.83 -8.24
CA GLU A 518 -45.00 24.20 -8.27
C GLU A 518 -45.64 23.87 -9.63
N GLU A 519 -44.95 24.11 -10.76
CA GLU A 519 -45.46 23.73 -12.09
C GLU A 519 -45.60 22.20 -12.25
N LEU A 520 -44.75 21.42 -11.58
CA LEU A 520 -44.79 19.97 -11.56
C LEU A 520 -45.80 19.38 -10.54
N GLY A 521 -46.43 20.25 -9.71
CA GLY A 521 -47.47 19.87 -8.74
C GLY A 521 -46.92 19.34 -7.41
N PHE A 522 -45.73 19.74 -7.02
CA PHE A 522 -45.08 19.44 -5.74
C PHE A 522 -45.03 20.66 -4.84
#